data_37f55b7793c889c304e7aad0246d025d
#
_entry.id   37f55b7793c889c304e7aad0246d025d
#
_cell.length_a   1.000
_cell.length_b   1.000
_cell.length_c   1.000
_cell.angle_alpha   90.00
_cell.angle_beta   90.00
_cell.angle_gamma   90.00
#
_symmetry.space_group_name_H-M   'P 1'
#
loop_
_entity.id
_entity.type
_entity.pdbx_description
1 polymer ?
#
loop_
_entity_poly.entity_id
_entity_poly.type
_entity_poly.pdbx_seq_one_letter_code
_entity_poly.pdbx_strand_id
1 'polypeptide(L)'
;MITISLQQALIFMVFILTMNVARGEVYYDDHATGWHWYDDPSEITDNPKVPSTTNTPVSSDPIEQMKHFRMTLTRSLDKAILSPTTENIVNYITLQNQLSAQSTRFAEQWQKVLLLSPELNYSLTHPTNQLATHIYADEHRKKEDEAIATLSHQSGLFFFYRSSCPYCQRFAPIVKTFSETNHLVVIPITTDGLSLPEFPHSYPDQGQAKTFQVKVEPSLFAVNPYTKKAYPIAYGLISESELRQRILDIANRFQGVT
;
A
#
# COMPACT_ATOMS: atom_id res chain seq x y z
N MET A 1 45.51 -44.20 32.14
CA MET A 1 45.40 -44.94 30.85
C MET A 1 44.03 -45.59 30.82
N ILE A 2 43.10 -45.01 29.99
CA ILE A 2 41.74 -45.54 29.87
C ILE A 2 41.78 -46.59 28.75
N THR A 3 41.68 -47.83 29.10
CA THR A 3 41.62 -48.97 28.14
C THR A 3 40.18 -49.06 27.63
N ILE A 4 39.92 -48.51 26.42
CA ILE A 4 38.64 -48.69 25.73
C ILE A 4 38.55 -50.16 25.30
N SER A 5 37.54 -50.90 25.77
CA SER A 5 37.33 -52.27 25.39
C SER A 5 37.04 -52.44 23.90
N LEU A 6 37.51 -53.54 23.31
CA LEU A 6 37.30 -53.80 21.87
C LEU A 6 35.83 -53.72 21.47
N GLN A 7 34.93 -54.03 22.39
CA GLN A 7 33.49 -53.97 22.21
C GLN A 7 32.96 -52.55 22.10
N GLN A 8 33.53 -51.57 22.84
CA GLN A 8 33.19 -50.16 22.76
C GLN A 8 33.71 -49.52 21.47
N ALA A 9 34.89 -49.95 20.99
CA ALA A 9 35.43 -49.50 19.73
C ALA A 9 34.56 -49.98 18.53
N LEU A 10 34.03 -51.22 18.62
CA LEU A 10 33.17 -51.78 17.58
C LEU A 10 31.80 -51.03 17.51
N ILE A 11 31.21 -50.69 18.64
CA ILE A 11 29.97 -49.96 18.72
C ILE A 11 30.14 -48.52 18.16
N PHE A 12 31.29 -47.88 18.46
CA PHE A 12 31.60 -46.54 17.92
C PHE A 12 31.83 -46.58 16.40
N MET A 13 32.44 -47.63 15.89
CA MET A 13 32.66 -47.82 14.45
C MET A 13 31.34 -48.04 13.68
N VAL A 14 30.42 -48.82 14.26
CA VAL A 14 29.07 -49.01 13.68
C VAL A 14 28.25 -47.70 13.71
N PHE A 15 28.38 -46.89 14.78
CA PHE A 15 27.68 -45.61 14.88
C PHE A 15 28.22 -44.59 13.87
N ILE A 16 29.52 -44.61 13.56
CA ILE A 16 30.11 -43.73 12.53
C ILE A 16 29.68 -44.15 11.12
N LEU A 17 29.52 -45.48 10.88
CA LEU A 17 29.06 -45.97 9.57
C LEU A 17 27.58 -45.67 9.30
N THR A 18 26.75 -45.59 10.34
CA THR A 18 25.32 -45.25 10.16
C THR A 18 25.04 -43.76 10.01
N MET A 19 25.97 -42.86 10.35
CA MET A 19 25.84 -41.42 10.17
C MET A 19 26.10 -40.92 8.74
N ASN A 20 26.53 -41.76 7.81
CA ASN A 20 26.84 -41.37 6.43
C ASN A 20 25.72 -41.62 5.42
N VAL A 21 24.48 -41.84 5.83
CA VAL A 21 23.37 -42.10 4.91
C VAL A 21 22.25 -41.08 5.11
N ALA A 22 22.58 -39.84 5.51
CA ALA A 22 21.69 -38.68 5.32
C ALA A 22 22.34 -37.75 4.30
N ARG A 23 22.52 -38.25 3.07
CA ARG A 23 22.58 -37.33 1.91
C ARG A 23 21.16 -36.88 1.68
N GLY A 24 20.83 -35.73 2.23
CA GLY A 24 19.73 -34.95 1.71
C GLY A 24 20.06 -34.68 0.25
N GLU A 25 19.32 -35.29 -0.66
CA GLU A 25 19.31 -34.87 -2.05
C GLU A 25 18.98 -33.38 -2.04
N VAL A 26 19.93 -32.59 -2.58
CA VAL A 26 19.71 -31.15 -2.79
C VAL A 26 18.56 -31.05 -3.77
N TYR A 27 17.40 -30.65 -3.28
CA TYR A 27 16.17 -30.41 -4.05
C TYR A 27 16.28 -29.14 -4.93
N TYR A 28 17.46 -28.66 -5.13
CA TYR A 28 17.73 -27.59 -6.10
C TYR A 28 18.51 -28.19 -7.26
N ASP A 29 17.77 -28.77 -8.18
CA ASP A 29 18.27 -28.95 -9.53
C ASP A 29 18.44 -27.56 -10.15
N ASP A 30 19.61 -27.36 -10.74
CA ASP A 30 20.19 -26.06 -11.11
C ASP A 30 19.52 -25.47 -12.35
N HIS A 31 18.24 -25.15 -12.22
CA HIS A 31 17.59 -24.27 -13.15
C HIS A 31 17.48 -22.90 -12.48
N ALA A 32 18.26 -21.93 -12.97
CA ALA A 32 18.17 -20.51 -12.66
C ALA A 32 16.77 -19.97 -13.07
N THR A 33 15.74 -20.53 -12.46
CA THR A 33 14.38 -20.04 -12.55
C THR A 33 14.26 -18.87 -11.62
N GLY A 34 14.40 -17.67 -12.18
CA GLY A 34 13.90 -16.49 -11.54
C GLY A 34 12.44 -16.67 -11.14
N TRP A 35 11.77 -15.64 -10.70
CA TRP A 35 10.37 -15.57 -10.23
C TRP A 35 9.30 -16.17 -11.19
N HIS A 36 9.69 -16.93 -12.20
CA HIS A 36 8.82 -17.59 -13.16
C HIS A 36 8.57 -19.02 -12.74
N TRP A 37 7.41 -19.28 -12.22
CA TRP A 37 6.83 -20.60 -11.96
C TRP A 37 6.52 -21.38 -13.26
N TYR A 38 7.12 -20.97 -14.38
CA TYR A 38 6.89 -21.50 -15.70
C TYR A 38 8.21 -21.90 -16.36
N ASP A 39 8.38 -23.18 -16.58
CA ASP A 39 9.25 -23.65 -17.66
C ASP A 39 8.53 -23.33 -18.99
N ASP A 40 9.17 -22.58 -19.88
CA ASP A 40 8.66 -22.45 -21.25
C ASP A 40 8.50 -23.84 -21.83
N PRO A 41 7.28 -24.23 -22.26
CA PRO A 41 7.12 -25.53 -22.91
C PRO A 41 8.00 -25.53 -24.14
N SER A 42 8.93 -26.50 -24.22
CA SER A 42 9.67 -26.78 -25.45
C SER A 42 8.70 -26.77 -26.62
N GLU A 43 9.02 -26.06 -27.71
CA GLU A 43 8.21 -26.01 -28.90
C GLU A 43 7.82 -27.44 -29.33
N ILE A 44 6.60 -27.84 -28.99
CA ILE A 44 5.99 -29.05 -29.49
C ILE A 44 5.53 -28.72 -30.89
N THR A 45 6.35 -29.07 -31.90
CA THR A 45 6.07 -28.94 -33.33
C THR A 45 5.08 -30.00 -33.81
N ASP A 46 4.20 -30.50 -32.97
CA ASP A 46 3.08 -31.33 -33.38
C ASP A 46 1.76 -30.62 -33.09
N ASN A 47 1.23 -30.01 -34.13
CA ASN A 47 -0.06 -29.34 -34.16
C ASN A 47 -1.17 -30.40 -34.15
N PRO A 48 -1.82 -30.72 -33.01
CA PRO A 48 -2.97 -31.60 -33.04
C PRO A 48 -4.08 -30.90 -33.77
N LYS A 49 -4.51 -31.50 -34.87
CA LYS A 49 -5.66 -31.12 -35.71
C LYS A 49 -6.87 -30.91 -34.79
N VAL A 50 -7.20 -29.63 -34.51
CA VAL A 50 -8.37 -29.25 -33.75
C VAL A 50 -9.60 -29.75 -34.47
N PRO A 51 -10.50 -30.54 -33.84
CA PRO A 51 -11.76 -30.92 -34.50
C PRO A 51 -12.56 -29.66 -34.79
N SER A 52 -12.97 -29.47 -36.03
CA SER A 52 -13.87 -28.39 -36.45
C SER A 52 -15.19 -28.55 -35.70
N THR A 53 -15.37 -27.79 -34.64
CA THR A 53 -16.64 -27.70 -33.94
C THR A 53 -17.59 -26.80 -34.72
N THR A 54 -18.77 -27.32 -34.95
CA THR A 54 -19.98 -26.79 -35.55
C THR A 54 -20.16 -25.28 -35.37
N ASN A 55 -20.26 -24.56 -36.48
CA ASN A 55 -20.56 -23.13 -36.55
C ASN A 55 -21.96 -22.83 -36.03
N THR A 56 -22.06 -22.54 -34.74
CA THR A 56 -23.14 -21.67 -34.23
C THR A 56 -22.73 -20.24 -34.63
N PRO A 57 -23.59 -19.39 -35.19
CA PRO A 57 -23.24 -18.01 -35.52
C PRO A 57 -22.88 -17.30 -34.25
N VAL A 58 -21.60 -17.03 -34.06
CA VAL A 58 -21.09 -16.22 -32.93
C VAL A 58 -21.63 -14.82 -33.15
N SER A 59 -22.42 -14.30 -32.20
CA SER A 59 -22.87 -12.91 -32.20
C SER A 59 -21.70 -11.98 -32.51
N SER A 60 -21.91 -10.99 -33.36
CA SER A 60 -20.91 -9.97 -33.68
C SER A 60 -20.65 -9.02 -32.48
N ASP A 61 -21.51 -9.04 -31.46
CA ASP A 61 -21.38 -8.25 -30.26
C ASP A 61 -20.30 -8.84 -29.33
N PRO A 62 -19.25 -8.07 -29.01
CA PRO A 62 -18.18 -8.50 -28.08
C PRO A 62 -18.67 -8.88 -26.70
N ILE A 63 -19.73 -8.23 -26.20
CA ILE A 63 -20.31 -8.50 -24.88
C ILE A 63 -20.94 -9.89 -24.85
N GLU A 64 -21.73 -10.23 -25.88
CA GLU A 64 -22.35 -11.56 -25.98
C GLU A 64 -21.31 -12.65 -26.24
N GLN A 65 -20.26 -12.36 -27.01
CA GLN A 65 -19.14 -13.29 -27.20
C GLN A 65 -18.44 -13.59 -25.86
N MET A 66 -18.12 -12.57 -25.07
CA MET A 66 -17.48 -12.75 -23.78
C MET A 66 -18.38 -13.46 -22.77
N LYS A 67 -19.66 -13.15 -22.77
CA LYS A 67 -20.66 -13.84 -21.94
C LYS A 67 -20.77 -15.33 -22.28
N HIS A 68 -20.84 -15.65 -23.56
CA HIS A 68 -20.86 -17.03 -24.04
C HIS A 68 -19.57 -17.77 -23.66
N PHE A 69 -18.42 -17.13 -23.84
CA PHE A 69 -17.14 -17.72 -23.47
C PHE A 69 -17.06 -18.02 -21.96
N ARG A 70 -17.46 -17.08 -21.11
CA ARG A 70 -17.50 -17.28 -19.65
C ARG A 70 -18.44 -18.43 -19.24
N MET A 71 -19.62 -18.50 -19.84
CA MET A 71 -20.56 -19.60 -19.58
C MET A 71 -19.97 -20.95 -19.99
N THR A 72 -19.30 -21.00 -21.15
CA THR A 72 -18.67 -22.22 -21.66
C THR A 72 -17.53 -22.67 -20.75
N LEU A 73 -16.67 -21.74 -20.33
CA LEU A 73 -15.56 -22.02 -19.41
C LEU A 73 -16.08 -22.54 -18.05
N THR A 74 -17.08 -21.89 -17.45
CA THR A 74 -17.70 -22.32 -16.18
C THR A 74 -18.29 -23.71 -16.31
N ARG A 75 -19.08 -23.96 -17.37
CA ARG A 75 -19.68 -25.28 -17.62
C ARG A 75 -18.63 -26.38 -17.80
N SER A 76 -17.53 -26.06 -18.49
CA SER A 76 -16.42 -26.99 -18.68
C SER A 76 -15.71 -27.33 -17.36
N LEU A 77 -15.53 -26.33 -16.48
CA LEU A 77 -14.99 -26.53 -15.13
C LEU A 77 -15.92 -27.43 -14.28
N ASP A 78 -17.22 -27.10 -14.22
CA ASP A 78 -18.22 -27.86 -13.48
C ASP A 78 -18.24 -29.33 -13.93
N LYS A 79 -18.19 -29.56 -15.26
CA LYS A 79 -18.14 -30.89 -15.84
C LYS A 79 -16.86 -31.65 -15.47
N ALA A 80 -15.71 -30.95 -15.48
CA ALA A 80 -14.44 -31.56 -15.09
C ALA A 80 -14.38 -31.93 -13.60
N ILE A 81 -15.03 -31.12 -12.73
CA ILE A 81 -15.15 -31.40 -11.29
C ILE A 81 -16.09 -32.56 -11.00
N LEU A 82 -17.28 -32.54 -11.61
CA LEU A 82 -18.31 -33.57 -11.36
C LEU A 82 -17.96 -34.93 -11.99
N SER A 83 -17.26 -34.91 -13.13
CA SER A 83 -16.86 -36.10 -13.88
C SER A 83 -15.42 -35.95 -14.35
N PRO A 84 -14.40 -36.24 -13.52
CA PRO A 84 -12.98 -35.96 -13.78
C PRO A 84 -12.36 -36.97 -14.75
N THR A 85 -12.87 -37.02 -15.99
CA THR A 85 -12.26 -37.77 -17.08
C THR A 85 -11.17 -36.95 -17.73
N THR A 86 -10.18 -37.63 -18.36
CA THR A 86 -9.12 -36.97 -19.10
C THR A 86 -9.67 -35.99 -20.15
N GLU A 87 -10.73 -36.38 -20.86
CA GLU A 87 -11.37 -35.54 -21.87
C GLU A 87 -11.95 -34.25 -21.26
N ASN A 88 -12.70 -34.35 -20.16
CA ASN A 88 -13.31 -33.19 -19.51
C ASN A 88 -12.25 -32.22 -18.98
N ILE A 89 -11.17 -32.75 -18.38
CA ILE A 89 -10.07 -31.94 -17.87
C ILE A 89 -9.30 -31.26 -19.01
N VAL A 90 -9.01 -31.96 -20.09
CA VAL A 90 -8.35 -31.39 -21.29
C VAL A 90 -9.20 -30.27 -21.90
N ASN A 91 -10.50 -30.46 -22.04
CA ASN A 91 -11.41 -29.43 -22.54
C ASN A 91 -11.39 -28.15 -21.68
N TYR A 92 -11.42 -28.32 -20.37
CA TYR A 92 -11.33 -27.17 -19.45
C TYR A 92 -9.99 -26.44 -19.56
N ILE A 93 -8.87 -27.17 -19.51
CA ILE A 93 -7.53 -26.59 -19.63
C ILE A 93 -7.35 -25.86 -20.96
N THR A 94 -7.88 -26.41 -22.04
CA THR A 94 -7.83 -25.76 -23.37
C THR A 94 -8.52 -24.39 -23.37
N LEU A 95 -9.73 -24.32 -22.81
CA LEU A 95 -10.47 -23.06 -22.67
C LEU A 95 -9.75 -22.06 -21.74
N GLN A 96 -9.17 -22.55 -20.65
CA GLN A 96 -8.39 -21.72 -19.74
C GLN A 96 -7.15 -21.13 -20.40
N ASN A 97 -6.42 -21.95 -21.20
CA ASN A 97 -5.28 -21.49 -21.98
C ASN A 97 -5.67 -20.44 -23.02
N GLN A 98 -6.83 -20.57 -23.68
CA GLN A 98 -7.34 -19.55 -24.60
C GLN A 98 -7.59 -18.23 -23.88
N LEU A 99 -8.19 -18.25 -22.68
CA LEU A 99 -8.39 -17.04 -21.88
C LEU A 99 -7.06 -16.40 -21.50
N SER A 100 -6.10 -17.22 -21.05
CA SER A 100 -4.75 -16.75 -20.68
C SER A 100 -4.05 -16.07 -21.86
N ALA A 101 -4.08 -16.68 -23.05
CA ALA A 101 -3.51 -16.10 -24.26
C ALA A 101 -4.16 -14.76 -24.65
N GLN A 102 -5.49 -14.62 -24.49
CA GLN A 102 -6.18 -13.34 -24.73
C GLN A 102 -5.77 -12.29 -23.69
N SER A 103 -5.65 -12.69 -22.42
CA SER A 103 -5.21 -11.80 -21.34
C SER A 103 -3.77 -11.30 -21.57
N THR A 104 -2.88 -12.16 -22.04
CA THR A 104 -1.50 -11.79 -22.40
C THR A 104 -1.49 -10.75 -23.52
N ARG A 105 -2.24 -10.97 -24.60
CA ARG A 105 -2.36 -9.99 -25.70
C ARG A 105 -2.90 -8.65 -25.21
N PHE A 106 -3.89 -8.67 -24.34
CA PHE A 106 -4.43 -7.45 -23.73
C PHE A 106 -3.35 -6.72 -22.94
N ALA A 107 -2.59 -7.43 -22.07
CA ALA A 107 -1.52 -6.84 -21.28
C ALA A 107 -0.40 -6.22 -22.14
N GLU A 108 -0.01 -6.88 -23.23
CA GLU A 108 0.97 -6.37 -24.20
C GLU A 108 0.46 -5.07 -24.87
N GLN A 109 -0.79 -5.06 -25.34
CA GLN A 109 -1.38 -3.86 -25.93
C GLN A 109 -1.56 -2.74 -24.89
N TRP A 110 -1.91 -3.08 -23.65
CA TRP A 110 -1.98 -2.13 -22.55
C TRP A 110 -0.63 -1.42 -22.34
N GLN A 111 0.47 -2.19 -22.23
CA GLN A 111 1.82 -1.62 -22.09
C GLN A 111 2.18 -0.72 -23.28
N LYS A 112 1.87 -1.16 -24.50
CA LYS A 112 2.09 -0.35 -25.70
C LYS A 112 1.31 0.97 -25.67
N VAL A 113 0.05 0.94 -25.23
CA VAL A 113 -0.77 2.15 -25.09
C VAL A 113 -0.16 3.10 -24.08
N LEU A 114 0.29 2.60 -22.91
CA LEU A 114 0.94 3.45 -21.90
C LEU A 114 2.24 4.10 -22.38
N LEU A 115 2.95 3.47 -23.33
CA LEU A 115 4.15 4.07 -23.95
C LEU A 115 3.80 5.13 -24.99
N LEU A 116 2.70 4.93 -25.74
CA LEU A 116 2.26 5.86 -26.79
C LEU A 116 1.42 7.03 -26.26
N SER A 117 0.80 6.85 -25.11
CA SER A 117 -0.08 7.80 -24.43
C SER A 117 0.34 7.95 -22.95
N PRO A 118 1.46 8.66 -22.68
CA PRO A 118 2.00 8.79 -21.33
C PRO A 118 1.01 9.41 -20.32
N GLU A 119 0.09 10.23 -20.80
CA GLU A 119 -0.97 10.86 -19.98
C GLU A 119 -1.93 9.86 -19.32
N LEU A 120 -2.01 8.62 -19.86
CA LEU A 120 -2.79 7.52 -19.28
C LEU A 120 -1.99 6.70 -18.27
N ASN A 121 -0.70 6.97 -18.14
CA ASN A 121 0.17 6.20 -17.27
C ASN A 121 0.17 6.77 -15.85
N TYR A 122 -0.69 6.22 -15.01
CA TYR A 122 -0.80 6.59 -13.58
C TYR A 122 0.53 6.49 -12.82
N SER A 123 1.42 5.56 -13.19
CA SER A 123 2.71 5.37 -12.52
C SER A 123 3.70 6.51 -12.73
N LEU A 124 3.47 7.41 -13.69
CA LEU A 124 4.30 8.60 -13.90
C LEU A 124 4.07 9.66 -12.82
N THR A 125 2.84 9.74 -12.31
CA THR A 125 2.47 10.65 -11.22
C THR A 125 2.45 9.97 -9.85
N HIS A 126 2.32 8.63 -9.83
CA HIS A 126 2.30 7.80 -8.62
C HIS A 126 3.28 6.63 -8.79
N PRO A 127 4.57 6.89 -8.64
CA PRO A 127 5.60 5.90 -8.93
C PRO A 127 5.55 4.71 -7.96
N THR A 128 5.75 3.51 -8.51
CA THR A 128 5.79 2.26 -7.76
C THR A 128 7.20 1.67 -7.66
N ASN A 129 8.15 2.11 -8.52
CA ASN A 129 9.53 1.68 -8.39
C ASN A 129 10.25 2.45 -7.27
N GLN A 130 11.17 1.78 -6.60
CA GLN A 130 11.84 2.29 -5.40
C GLN A 130 12.49 3.67 -5.60
N LEU A 131 13.26 3.86 -6.69
CA LEU A 131 13.95 5.13 -6.93
C LEU A 131 12.96 6.28 -7.13
N ALA A 132 11.97 6.10 -7.98
CA ALA A 132 11.00 7.15 -8.26
C ALA A 132 10.09 7.42 -7.04
N THR A 133 9.79 6.41 -6.21
CA THR A 133 9.06 6.60 -4.95
C THR A 133 9.85 7.46 -3.95
N HIS A 134 11.18 7.27 -3.85
CA HIS A 134 12.01 8.13 -3.02
C HIS A 134 12.03 9.59 -3.52
N ILE A 135 12.22 9.79 -4.82
CA ILE A 135 12.19 11.14 -5.42
C ILE A 135 10.82 11.80 -5.18
N TYR A 136 9.74 11.07 -5.39
CA TYR A 136 8.39 11.57 -5.14
C TYR A 136 8.19 11.97 -3.67
N ALA A 137 8.64 11.13 -2.73
CA ALA A 137 8.55 11.41 -1.30
C ALA A 137 9.38 12.65 -0.90
N ASP A 138 10.57 12.82 -1.47
CA ASP A 138 11.43 13.97 -1.20
C ASP A 138 10.81 15.27 -1.74
N GLU A 139 10.30 15.24 -2.97
CA GLU A 139 9.59 16.40 -3.55
C GLU A 139 8.29 16.73 -2.79
N HIS A 140 7.58 15.71 -2.32
CA HIS A 140 6.38 15.90 -1.49
C HIS A 140 6.75 16.56 -0.15
N ARG A 141 7.79 16.06 0.52
CA ARG A 141 8.30 16.62 1.78
C ARG A 141 8.74 18.08 1.62
N LYS A 142 9.41 18.40 0.52
CA LYS A 142 9.80 19.76 0.21
C LYS A 142 8.59 20.70 0.10
N LYS A 143 7.52 20.27 -0.57
CA LYS A 143 6.27 21.04 -0.64
C LYS A 143 5.62 21.24 0.73
N GLU A 144 5.66 20.21 1.59
CA GLU A 144 5.19 20.32 2.97
C GLU A 144 6.02 21.35 3.76
N ASP A 145 7.35 21.31 3.64
CA ASP A 145 8.25 22.26 4.31
C ASP A 145 7.98 23.71 3.85
N GLU A 146 7.79 23.93 2.56
CA GLU A 146 7.45 25.23 2.01
C GLU A 146 6.08 25.75 2.51
N ALA A 147 5.09 24.86 2.58
CA ALA A 147 3.76 25.19 3.11
C ALA A 147 3.82 25.52 4.60
N ILE A 148 4.57 24.76 5.39
CA ILE A 148 4.76 24.99 6.82
C ILE A 148 5.52 26.30 7.06
N ALA A 149 6.56 26.57 6.29
CA ALA A 149 7.31 27.83 6.38
C ALA A 149 6.41 29.03 6.05
N THR A 150 5.59 28.92 5.02
CA THR A 150 4.60 29.98 4.68
C THR A 150 3.62 30.19 5.83
N LEU A 151 3.11 29.12 6.42
CA LEU A 151 2.20 29.17 7.55
C LEU A 151 2.85 29.85 8.76
N SER A 152 4.11 29.53 9.07
CA SER A 152 4.82 30.09 10.24
C SER A 152 5.03 31.60 10.17
N HIS A 153 5.15 32.16 8.96
CA HIS A 153 5.26 33.59 8.75
C HIS A 153 3.92 34.35 8.83
N GLN A 154 2.81 33.66 8.57
CA GLN A 154 1.51 34.32 8.42
C GLN A 154 0.50 33.98 9.50
N SER A 155 0.72 32.90 10.25
CA SER A 155 -0.30 32.35 11.15
C SER A 155 0.32 31.80 12.43
N GLY A 156 -0.47 31.79 13.49
CA GLY A 156 -0.20 31.03 14.72
C GLY A 156 -1.14 29.82 14.81
N LEU A 157 -0.82 28.91 15.69
CA LEU A 157 -1.61 27.73 15.98
C LEU A 157 -2.42 27.94 17.26
N PHE A 158 -3.72 27.75 17.20
CA PHE A 158 -4.60 27.70 18.37
C PHE A 158 -4.87 26.24 18.70
N PHE A 159 -4.41 25.82 19.88
CA PHE A 159 -4.53 24.44 20.35
C PHE A 159 -5.57 24.35 21.46
N PHE A 160 -6.75 23.84 21.15
CA PHE A 160 -7.83 23.63 22.11
C PHE A 160 -7.74 22.24 22.71
N TYR A 161 -7.74 22.17 24.03
CA TYR A 161 -7.60 20.90 24.73
C TYR A 161 -8.28 20.94 26.10
N ARG A 162 -8.48 19.74 26.66
CA ARG A 162 -8.84 19.51 28.06
C ARG A 162 -7.73 18.71 28.72
N SER A 163 -7.30 19.09 29.91
CA SER A 163 -6.19 18.44 30.61
C SER A 163 -6.48 16.99 30.97
N SER A 164 -7.74 16.68 31.31
CA SER A 164 -8.18 15.32 31.64
C SER A 164 -8.39 14.39 30.45
N CYS A 165 -8.27 14.90 29.22
CA CYS A 165 -8.48 14.11 28.00
C CYS A 165 -7.22 13.32 27.61
N PRO A 166 -7.24 11.96 27.56
CA PRO A 166 -6.06 11.16 27.20
C PRO A 166 -5.52 11.44 25.80
N TYR A 167 -6.38 11.78 24.83
CA TYR A 167 -5.97 12.14 23.48
C TYR A 167 -5.25 13.50 23.45
N CYS A 168 -5.72 14.46 24.25
CA CYS A 168 -5.08 15.75 24.40
C CYS A 168 -3.67 15.63 24.98
N GLN A 169 -3.52 14.82 26.04
CA GLN A 169 -2.22 14.54 26.66
C GLN A 169 -1.21 13.90 25.67
N ARG A 170 -1.69 13.07 24.75
CA ARG A 170 -0.83 12.45 23.72
C ARG A 170 -0.57 13.37 22.53
N PHE A 171 -1.47 14.29 22.21
CA PHE A 171 -1.29 15.21 21.11
C PHE A 171 -0.42 16.43 21.46
N ALA A 172 -0.46 16.87 22.72
CA ALA A 172 0.29 18.02 23.18
C ALA A 172 1.81 17.94 22.88
N PRO A 173 2.54 16.84 23.18
CA PRO A 173 3.95 16.73 22.82
C PRO A 173 4.20 16.78 21.31
N ILE A 174 3.29 16.22 20.47
CA ILE A 174 3.39 16.30 19.02
C ILE A 174 3.29 17.74 18.55
N VAL A 175 2.27 18.47 19.02
CA VAL A 175 2.06 19.89 18.68
C VAL A 175 3.24 20.73 19.13
N LYS A 176 3.76 20.48 20.36
CA LYS A 176 4.90 21.21 20.89
C LYS A 176 6.16 20.99 20.05
N THR A 177 6.56 19.74 19.84
CA THR A 177 7.75 19.41 19.04
C THR A 177 7.62 19.96 17.62
N PHE A 178 6.47 19.77 17.00
CA PHE A 178 6.20 20.30 15.65
C PHE A 178 6.34 21.83 15.59
N SER A 179 5.79 22.54 16.57
CA SER A 179 5.86 24.01 16.61
C SER A 179 7.27 24.52 16.84
N GLU A 180 8.02 23.90 17.74
CA GLU A 180 9.42 24.25 18.03
C GLU A 180 10.32 24.01 16.81
N THR A 181 10.16 22.86 16.13
CA THR A 181 10.94 22.50 14.95
C THR A 181 10.66 23.44 13.76
N ASN A 182 9.42 23.90 13.62
CA ASN A 182 9.00 24.72 12.48
C ASN A 182 8.81 26.19 12.81
N HIS A 183 9.24 26.64 13.99
CA HIS A 183 9.16 28.04 14.44
C HIS A 183 7.73 28.62 14.41
N LEU A 184 6.73 27.78 14.73
CA LEU A 184 5.33 28.18 14.82
C LEU A 184 4.98 28.63 16.23
N VAL A 185 4.24 29.71 16.34
CA VAL A 185 3.70 30.16 17.62
C VAL A 185 2.45 29.35 17.94
N VAL A 186 2.40 28.73 19.12
CA VAL A 186 1.23 28.02 19.61
C VAL A 186 0.57 28.84 20.74
N ILE A 187 -0.73 29.01 20.64
CA ILE A 187 -1.59 29.59 21.66
C ILE A 187 -2.43 28.45 22.23
N PRO A 188 -2.02 27.85 23.36
CA PRO A 188 -2.74 26.76 23.98
C PRO A 188 -3.94 27.29 24.77
N ILE A 189 -5.12 26.77 24.50
CA ILE A 189 -6.40 27.15 25.12
C ILE A 189 -6.97 25.94 25.84
N THR A 190 -7.08 26.04 27.15
CA THR A 190 -7.66 24.99 27.98
C THR A 190 -9.14 25.22 28.21
N THR A 191 -9.96 24.21 28.00
CA THR A 191 -11.42 24.25 28.19
C THR A 191 -11.85 23.87 29.61
N ASP A 192 -10.96 23.22 30.38
CA ASP A 192 -11.20 22.87 31.79
C ASP A 192 -10.39 23.72 32.81
N GLY A 193 -9.65 24.74 32.31
CA GLY A 193 -8.88 25.65 33.12
C GLY A 193 -7.56 25.09 33.68
N LEU A 194 -7.20 23.85 33.31
CA LEU A 194 -5.97 23.20 33.78
C LEU A 194 -4.96 23.09 32.64
N SER A 195 -3.68 23.30 32.98
CA SER A 195 -2.59 23.26 32.00
C SER A 195 -2.02 21.84 31.82
N LEU A 196 -1.50 21.55 30.63
CA LEU A 196 -0.69 20.36 30.36
C LEU A 196 0.80 20.67 30.63
N PRO A 197 1.63 19.65 30.95
CA PRO A 197 3.07 19.85 31.16
C PRO A 197 3.78 20.49 29.94
N GLU A 198 3.37 20.16 28.73
CA GLU A 198 3.91 20.70 27.50
C GLU A 198 3.58 22.20 27.32
N PHE A 199 2.45 22.64 27.89
CA PHE A 199 1.93 24.00 27.80
C PHE A 199 1.56 24.55 29.19
N PRO A 200 2.55 24.83 30.05
CA PRO A 200 2.30 25.28 31.41
C PRO A 200 1.63 26.67 31.50
N HIS A 201 1.80 27.47 30.44
CA HIS A 201 1.21 28.81 30.31
C HIS A 201 0.04 28.81 29.31
N SER A 202 -1.00 28.05 29.64
CA SER A 202 -2.20 27.98 28.79
C SER A 202 -3.22 29.05 29.19
N TYR A 203 -3.98 29.50 28.21
CA TYR A 203 -5.05 30.46 28.42
C TYR A 203 -6.37 29.71 28.64
N PRO A 204 -7.16 30.11 29.66
CA PRO A 204 -8.50 29.57 29.83
C PRO A 204 -9.40 29.99 28.64
N ASP A 205 -10.30 29.11 28.24
CA ASP A 205 -11.29 29.44 27.21
C ASP A 205 -12.25 30.52 27.71
N GLN A 206 -12.32 31.65 27.00
CA GLN A 206 -13.23 32.76 27.25
C GLN A 206 -14.25 32.91 26.11
N GLY A 207 -14.63 31.81 25.47
CA GLY A 207 -15.55 31.77 24.35
C GLY A 207 -14.88 31.54 23.00
N GLN A 208 -13.55 31.39 22.98
CA GLN A 208 -12.81 31.09 21.74
C GLN A 208 -13.24 29.75 21.16
N ALA A 209 -13.41 28.72 21.98
CA ALA A 209 -13.89 27.40 21.52
C ALA A 209 -15.24 27.49 20.79
N LYS A 210 -16.14 28.35 21.28
CA LYS A 210 -17.43 28.63 20.61
C LYS A 210 -17.24 29.38 19.30
N THR A 211 -16.37 30.38 19.26
CA THR A 211 -16.08 31.18 18.06
C THR A 211 -15.46 30.33 16.97
N PHE A 212 -14.55 29.42 17.31
CA PHE A 212 -13.92 28.48 16.36
C PHE A 212 -14.76 27.24 16.08
N GLN A 213 -15.96 27.14 16.68
CA GLN A 213 -16.85 26.00 16.55
C GLN A 213 -16.16 24.65 16.90
N VAL A 214 -15.35 24.65 17.94
CA VAL A 214 -14.69 23.46 18.46
C VAL A 214 -15.73 22.47 18.94
N LYS A 215 -15.82 21.31 18.27
CA LYS A 215 -16.78 20.24 18.58
C LYS A 215 -16.14 19.06 19.29
N VAL A 216 -14.85 18.89 19.11
CA VAL A 216 -14.06 17.76 19.62
C VAL A 216 -12.72 18.25 20.11
N GLU A 217 -12.24 17.68 21.20
CA GLU A 217 -10.90 17.93 21.76
C GLU A 217 -10.05 16.66 21.65
N PRO A 218 -8.75 16.84 21.33
CA PRO A 218 -8.06 18.07 20.97
C PRO A 218 -8.46 18.63 19.61
N SER A 219 -8.31 19.95 19.43
CA SER A 219 -8.47 20.60 18.13
C SER A 219 -7.33 21.58 17.87
N LEU A 220 -6.87 21.65 16.64
CA LEU A 220 -5.81 22.53 16.20
C LEU A 220 -6.26 23.37 15.01
N PHE A 221 -6.06 24.69 15.11
CA PHE A 221 -6.41 25.65 14.07
C PHE A 221 -5.21 26.51 13.70
N ALA A 222 -5.02 26.77 12.42
CA ALA A 222 -4.16 27.86 11.96
C ALA A 222 -4.96 29.16 11.93
N VAL A 223 -4.45 30.21 12.52
CA VAL A 223 -5.12 31.51 12.59
C VAL A 223 -4.19 32.59 12.07
N ASN A 224 -4.62 33.28 11.03
CA ASN A 224 -3.91 34.44 10.53
C ASN A 224 -4.37 35.70 11.31
N PRO A 225 -3.49 36.36 12.07
CA PRO A 225 -3.85 37.49 12.92
C PRO A 225 -4.26 38.73 12.11
N TYR A 226 -3.78 38.88 10.87
CA TYR A 226 -4.04 40.05 10.01
C TYR A 226 -5.41 39.94 9.32
N THR A 227 -5.68 38.76 8.72
CA THR A 227 -6.95 38.54 8.01
C THR A 227 -8.06 38.04 8.91
N LYS A 228 -7.74 37.65 10.17
CA LYS A 228 -8.62 37.01 11.16
C LYS A 228 -9.28 35.71 10.64
N LYS A 229 -8.73 35.12 9.59
CA LYS A 229 -9.18 33.83 9.06
C LYS A 229 -8.59 32.70 9.91
N ALA A 230 -9.43 31.73 10.21
CA ALA A 230 -9.06 30.53 10.95
C ALA A 230 -9.35 29.28 10.11
N TYR A 231 -8.40 28.36 10.08
CA TYR A 231 -8.49 27.12 9.32
C TYR A 231 -8.27 25.92 10.24
N PRO A 232 -9.23 25.00 10.32
CA PRO A 232 -9.05 23.79 11.12
C PRO A 232 -7.99 22.90 10.47
N ILE A 233 -6.97 22.52 11.25
CA ILE A 233 -5.93 21.57 10.85
C ILE A 233 -6.28 20.18 11.35
N ALA A 234 -6.67 20.07 12.63
CA ALA A 234 -6.94 18.79 13.25
C ALA A 234 -8.14 18.81 14.19
N TYR A 235 -8.90 17.75 14.16
CA TYR A 235 -9.85 17.35 15.19
C TYR A 235 -9.43 15.96 15.67
N GLY A 236 -9.22 15.81 17.00
CA GLY A 236 -8.68 14.60 17.61
C GLY A 236 -7.16 14.49 17.47
N LEU A 237 -6.63 13.33 17.90
CA LEU A 237 -5.21 12.99 17.82
C LEU A 237 -4.84 12.57 16.41
N ILE A 238 -3.84 13.23 15.85
CA ILE A 238 -3.23 12.87 14.55
C ILE A 238 -1.71 12.74 14.70
N SER A 239 -1.06 12.08 13.75
CA SER A 239 0.40 11.99 13.67
C SER A 239 1.02 13.28 13.15
N GLU A 240 2.33 13.45 13.35
CA GLU A 240 3.07 14.58 12.78
C GLU A 240 3.03 14.57 11.24
N SER A 241 3.18 13.41 10.62
CA SER A 241 3.11 13.30 9.16
C SER A 241 1.74 13.71 8.62
N GLU A 242 0.66 13.35 9.31
CA GLU A 242 -0.69 13.79 8.93
C GLU A 242 -0.87 15.29 9.15
N LEU A 243 -0.27 15.85 10.20
CA LEU A 243 -0.27 17.28 10.46
C LEU A 243 0.40 18.07 9.32
N ARG A 244 1.55 17.60 8.84
CA ARG A 244 2.28 18.17 7.70
C ARG A 244 1.43 18.14 6.43
N GLN A 245 0.87 16.97 6.12
CA GLN A 245 0.02 16.79 4.95
C GLN A 245 -1.19 17.74 4.97
N ARG A 246 -1.88 17.85 6.10
CA ARG A 246 -3.06 18.74 6.23
C ARG A 246 -2.70 20.21 6.08
N ILE A 247 -1.53 20.63 6.53
CA ILE A 247 -1.04 21.99 6.31
C ILE A 247 -0.80 22.25 4.82
N LEU A 248 -0.20 21.30 4.10
CA LEU A 248 -0.03 21.37 2.65
C LEU A 248 -1.38 21.45 1.93
N ASP A 249 -2.36 20.63 2.32
CA ASP A 249 -3.70 20.65 1.75
C ASP A 249 -4.41 22.00 1.96
N ILE A 250 -4.22 22.59 3.14
CA ILE A 250 -4.73 23.92 3.45
C ILE A 250 -4.06 24.97 2.54
N ALA A 251 -2.73 24.94 2.44
CA ALA A 251 -1.99 25.88 1.60
C ALA A 251 -2.44 25.80 0.12
N ASN A 252 -2.61 24.60 -0.43
CA ASN A 252 -3.04 24.37 -1.80
C ASN A 252 -4.47 24.91 -2.07
N ARG A 253 -5.38 24.73 -1.10
CA ARG A 253 -6.78 25.22 -1.24
C ARG A 253 -6.89 26.74 -1.20
N PHE A 254 -5.96 27.41 -0.53
CA PHE A 254 -6.01 28.86 -0.34
C PHE A 254 -5.20 29.66 -1.36
N GLN A 255 -4.24 29.03 -2.05
CA GLN A 255 -3.56 29.61 -3.21
C GLN A 255 -4.44 29.64 -4.47
N GLY A 256 -5.52 28.85 -4.52
CA GLY A 256 -6.49 28.82 -5.64
C GLY A 256 -7.65 29.82 -5.54
N VAL A 257 -7.65 30.72 -4.57
CA VAL A 257 -8.72 31.73 -4.32
C VAL A 257 -8.10 33.12 -4.27
N THR A 258 -7.28 33.48 -5.28
CA THR A 258 -6.85 34.85 -5.57
C THR A 258 -7.42 35.29 -6.91
#